data_facf7a86d247e8a2803356ae538e90cf
#
_entry.id   facf7a86d247e8a2803356ae538e90cf
#
_cell.length_a   1.000
_cell.length_b   1.000
_cell.length_c   1.000
_cell.angle_alpha   90.00
_cell.angle_beta   90.00
_cell.angle_gamma   90.00
#
_symmetry.space_group_name_H-M   'P 1'
#
loop_
_entity.id
_entity.type
_entity.pdbx_description
1 polymer ?
#
loop_
_entity_poly.entity_id
_entity_poly.type
_entity_poly.pdbx_seq_one_letter_code
_entity_poly.pdbx_strand_id
1 'polypeptide(L)'
;MKFEVDTHTHTYASGHAYSTIIENAKAAKEHGLKVLCTTDHADSMPGAPHFWFFSNQRVIPRFLSDVAIIRGVEANILNVNGDIDVHPTSYKALDWIIGSFHEPVFRPSTKEEHTRALINTIESGNVDALGHLGNPNFDFDFQSVADCAAANHVAIEINNSTLRGTAESEVWTAAMTSLEQ
;
A
#
# COMPACT_ATOMS: atom_id res chain seq x y z
N MET A 1 15.15 -16.25 -4.61
CA MET A 1 15.12 -14.78 -4.83
C MET A 1 15.41 -14.12 -3.50
N LYS A 2 16.21 -13.07 -3.47
CA LYS A 2 16.49 -12.29 -2.24
C LYS A 2 15.82 -10.94 -2.41
N PHE A 3 14.86 -10.62 -1.56
CA PHE A 3 14.25 -9.30 -1.54
C PHE A 3 15.20 -8.30 -0.87
N GLU A 4 15.35 -7.13 -1.45
CA GLU A 4 16.19 -6.05 -0.92
C GLU A 4 15.37 -4.82 -0.51
N VAL A 5 14.07 -4.83 -0.79
CA VAL A 5 13.14 -3.74 -0.51
C VAL A 5 11.89 -4.32 0.17
N ASP A 6 11.40 -3.62 1.20
CA ASP A 6 10.07 -3.81 1.74
C ASP A 6 9.27 -2.52 1.51
N THR A 7 8.20 -2.64 0.75
CA THR A 7 7.42 -1.49 0.27
C THR A 7 6.19 -1.18 1.13
N HIS A 8 5.87 -2.03 2.13
CA HIS A 8 4.67 -1.89 2.93
C HIS A 8 4.93 -2.29 4.38
N THR A 9 5.20 -1.32 5.26
CA THR A 9 5.47 -1.55 6.67
C THR A 9 4.76 -0.56 7.57
N HIS A 10 4.37 -1.04 8.76
CA HIS A 10 3.69 -0.24 9.77
C HIS A 10 4.55 -0.02 11.02
N THR A 11 4.29 1.08 11.69
CA THR A 11 4.82 1.39 13.00
C THR A 11 3.70 1.41 14.05
N TYR A 12 4.04 1.68 15.29
CA TYR A 12 3.06 1.85 16.37
C TYR A 12 2.02 2.95 16.07
N ALA A 13 2.30 3.85 15.12
CA ALA A 13 1.38 4.89 14.72
C ALA A 13 0.11 4.36 14.03
N SER A 14 0.17 3.20 13.39
CA SER A 14 -1.01 2.55 12.78
C SER A 14 -2.00 1.93 13.78
N GLY A 15 -1.66 1.90 15.08
CA GLY A 15 -2.54 1.38 16.13
C GLY A 15 -2.63 -0.15 16.23
N HIS A 16 -2.15 -0.90 15.24
CA HIS A 16 -2.12 -2.36 15.22
C HIS A 16 -0.71 -2.95 15.06
N ALA A 17 0.32 -2.11 14.98
CA ALA A 17 1.72 -2.48 15.00
C ALA A 17 2.39 -1.90 16.25
N TYR A 18 3.54 -2.42 16.65
CA TYR A 18 4.13 -2.08 17.95
C TYR A 18 5.58 -1.63 17.88
N SER A 19 6.20 -1.66 16.69
CA SER A 19 7.56 -1.22 16.48
C SER A 19 7.63 0.25 16.08
N THR A 20 8.73 0.89 16.44
CA THR A 20 9.08 2.22 15.92
C THR A 20 9.76 2.11 14.56
N ILE A 21 9.84 3.21 13.82
CA ILE A 21 10.59 3.25 12.54
C ILE A 21 12.08 2.87 12.74
N ILE A 22 12.66 3.19 13.89
CA ILE A 22 14.07 2.84 14.20
C ILE A 22 14.22 1.34 14.38
N GLU A 23 13.30 0.68 15.07
CA GLU A 23 13.29 -0.77 15.26
C GLU A 23 13.06 -1.48 13.93
N ASN A 24 12.11 -1.01 13.09
CA ASN A 24 11.88 -1.54 11.75
C ASN A 24 13.14 -1.43 10.88
N ALA A 25 13.82 -0.28 10.88
CA ALA A 25 15.05 -0.09 10.13
C ALA A 25 16.19 -1.00 10.60
N LYS A 26 16.31 -1.26 11.91
CA LYS A 26 17.29 -2.22 12.44
C LYS A 26 16.99 -3.64 11.99
N ALA A 27 15.72 -4.07 12.11
CA ALA A 27 15.29 -5.38 11.66
C ALA A 27 15.48 -5.54 10.13
N ALA A 28 15.14 -4.53 9.35
CA ALA A 28 15.36 -4.52 7.90
C ALA A 28 16.84 -4.76 7.56
N LYS A 29 17.77 -4.08 8.24
CA LYS A 29 19.21 -4.30 8.07
C LYS A 29 19.62 -5.74 8.42
N GLU A 30 19.14 -6.28 9.54
CA GLU A 30 19.44 -7.64 9.99
C GLU A 30 18.97 -8.70 8.99
N HIS A 31 17.84 -8.44 8.33
CA HIS A 31 17.31 -9.29 7.26
C HIS A 31 17.94 -9.00 5.87
N GLY A 32 18.85 -8.04 5.78
CA GLY A 32 19.58 -7.70 4.56
C GLY A 32 18.80 -6.88 3.56
N LEU A 33 17.73 -6.21 4.00
CA LEU A 33 17.04 -5.20 3.20
C LEU A 33 17.88 -3.94 3.07
N LYS A 34 17.80 -3.29 1.93
CA LYS A 34 18.46 -2.02 1.62
C LYS A 34 17.53 -0.83 1.68
N VAL A 35 16.23 -1.07 1.46
CA VAL A 35 15.19 -0.04 1.39
C VAL A 35 14.00 -0.49 2.21
N LEU A 36 13.42 0.43 2.96
CA LEU A 36 12.21 0.26 3.76
C LEU A 36 11.26 1.42 3.50
N CYS A 37 10.03 1.13 3.07
CA CYS A 37 8.97 2.12 3.02
C CYS A 37 8.20 2.12 4.34
N THR A 38 8.06 3.29 4.98
CA THR A 38 7.20 3.45 6.16
C THR A 38 5.84 3.92 5.70
N THR A 39 4.82 3.07 5.81
CA THR A 39 3.50 3.25 5.21
C THR A 39 2.39 3.03 6.22
N ASP A 40 2.41 3.77 7.32
CA ASP A 40 1.35 3.74 8.32
C ASP A 40 0.00 4.12 7.68
N HIS A 41 -1.10 3.60 8.25
CA HIS A 41 -2.45 3.90 7.77
C HIS A 41 -2.80 5.38 7.82
N ALA A 42 -3.45 5.88 6.77
CA ALA A 42 -4.04 7.23 6.74
C ALA A 42 -5.24 7.34 7.69
N ASP A 43 -5.64 8.57 7.98
CA ASP A 43 -6.43 8.97 9.15
C ASP A 43 -7.90 8.50 9.18
N SER A 44 -8.42 7.94 8.10
CA SER A 44 -9.75 7.30 8.11
C SER A 44 -9.75 5.92 8.77
N MET A 45 -8.59 5.28 8.92
CA MET A 45 -8.48 3.98 9.57
C MET A 45 -8.56 4.13 11.10
N PRO A 46 -9.38 3.33 11.82
CA PRO A 46 -9.46 3.38 13.27
C PRO A 46 -8.08 3.19 13.94
N GLY A 47 -7.69 4.13 14.79
CA GLY A 47 -6.42 4.10 15.49
C GLY A 47 -5.24 4.69 14.71
N ALA A 48 -5.45 5.11 13.45
CA ALA A 48 -4.42 5.76 12.65
C ALA A 48 -4.05 7.16 13.17
N PRO A 49 -2.85 7.66 12.84
CA PRO A 49 -2.42 8.97 13.27
C PRO A 49 -3.14 10.08 12.47
N HIS A 50 -3.21 11.27 13.05
CA HIS A 50 -3.67 12.46 12.37
C HIS A 50 -2.81 12.78 11.13
N PHE A 51 -3.39 13.39 10.08
CA PHE A 51 -2.67 13.71 8.82
C PHE A 51 -1.36 14.49 9.02
N TRP A 52 -1.18 15.18 10.12
CA TRP A 52 0.07 15.88 10.48
C TRP A 52 1.26 14.93 10.60
N PHE A 53 1.03 13.70 11.02
CA PHE A 53 2.07 12.68 11.05
C PHE A 53 2.70 12.52 9.66
N PHE A 54 1.89 12.39 8.62
CA PHE A 54 2.35 12.25 7.25
C PHE A 54 2.98 13.53 6.69
N SER A 55 2.36 14.68 6.90
CA SER A 55 2.94 15.98 6.49
C SER A 55 4.30 16.24 7.14
N ASN A 56 4.55 15.68 8.33
CA ASN A 56 5.81 15.85 9.05
C ASN A 56 6.85 14.76 8.75
N GLN A 57 6.55 13.72 7.97
CA GLN A 57 7.53 12.69 7.58
C GLN A 57 8.78 13.28 6.90
N ARG A 58 8.69 14.48 6.32
CA ARG A 58 9.83 15.23 5.76
C ARG A 58 11.04 15.35 6.70
N VAL A 59 10.86 15.25 8.02
CA VAL A 59 11.96 15.31 8.99
C VAL A 59 12.63 13.96 9.25
N ILE A 60 12.04 12.85 8.78
CA ILE A 60 12.63 11.53 8.90
C ILE A 60 13.93 11.49 8.08
N PRO A 61 15.07 11.07 8.65
CA PRO A 61 16.30 10.88 7.88
C PRO A 61 16.10 9.91 6.71
N ARG A 62 16.78 10.18 5.60
CA ARG A 62 16.74 9.27 4.42
C ARG A 62 17.44 7.93 4.65
N PHE A 63 18.24 7.82 5.68
CA PHE A 63 18.89 6.59 6.09
C PHE A 63 18.77 6.40 7.60
N LEU A 64 18.32 5.21 8.02
CA LEU A 64 18.34 4.74 9.40
C LEU A 64 18.97 3.35 9.40
N SER A 65 19.94 3.13 10.30
CA SER A 65 20.68 1.86 10.38
C SER A 65 21.26 1.39 9.04
N ASP A 66 21.73 2.31 8.18
CA ASP A 66 22.22 2.06 6.80
C ASP A 66 21.15 1.52 5.83
N VAL A 67 19.87 1.58 6.19
CA VAL A 67 18.73 1.27 5.31
C VAL A 67 18.15 2.58 4.80
N ALA A 68 17.91 2.67 3.49
CA ALA A 68 17.24 3.82 2.90
C ALA A 68 15.76 3.83 3.29
N ILE A 69 15.26 4.98 3.75
CA ILE A 69 13.88 5.15 4.18
C ILE A 69 13.11 5.90 3.10
N ILE A 70 12.08 5.26 2.59
CA ILE A 70 11.06 5.83 1.72
C ILE A 70 9.88 6.24 2.58
N ARG A 71 9.49 7.49 2.49
CA ARG A 71 8.39 8.08 3.26
C ARG A 71 7.09 7.80 2.55
N GLY A 72 6.18 7.11 3.18
CA GLY A 72 4.95 6.69 2.54
C GLY A 72 3.74 6.74 3.44
N VAL A 73 2.63 6.32 2.88
CA VAL A 73 1.34 6.14 3.54
C VAL A 73 0.60 4.99 2.90
N GLU A 74 -0.10 4.21 3.70
CA GLU A 74 -1.15 3.35 3.22
C GLU A 74 -2.48 4.11 3.31
N ALA A 75 -2.91 4.64 2.16
CA ALA A 75 -4.14 5.39 2.02
C ALA A 75 -5.36 4.46 1.92
N ASN A 76 -6.46 4.87 2.51
CA ASN A 76 -7.72 4.16 2.37
C ASN A 76 -8.45 4.62 1.10
N ILE A 77 -8.93 3.69 0.28
CA ILE A 77 -9.90 3.98 -0.78
C ILE A 77 -11.24 4.23 -0.08
N LEU A 78 -11.81 5.44 -0.29
CA LEU A 78 -12.96 5.92 0.46
C LEU A 78 -14.31 5.54 -0.18
N ASN A 79 -14.34 5.44 -1.50
CA ASN A 79 -15.57 5.26 -2.27
C ASN A 79 -15.31 4.74 -3.68
N VAL A 80 -16.38 4.47 -4.40
CA VAL A 80 -16.34 3.95 -5.79
C VAL A 80 -15.76 4.94 -6.82
N ASN A 81 -15.59 6.22 -6.46
CA ASN A 81 -14.95 7.21 -7.34
C ASN A 81 -13.42 7.15 -7.24
N GLY A 82 -12.87 6.33 -6.35
CA GLY A 82 -11.44 6.19 -6.17
C GLY A 82 -10.79 7.29 -5.33
N ASP A 83 -11.59 8.06 -4.57
CA ASP A 83 -11.04 9.04 -3.63
C ASP A 83 -10.26 8.34 -2.53
N ILE A 84 -9.13 8.94 -2.12
CA ILE A 84 -8.30 8.45 -1.02
C ILE A 84 -8.14 9.51 0.07
N ASP A 85 -7.83 9.08 1.29
CA ASP A 85 -7.74 9.94 2.47
C ASP A 85 -6.35 10.57 2.71
N VAL A 86 -5.61 10.85 1.65
CA VAL A 86 -4.35 11.58 1.75
C VAL A 86 -4.62 13.08 1.76
N HIS A 87 -4.29 13.74 2.89
CA HIS A 87 -4.47 15.19 2.99
C HIS A 87 -3.56 15.94 1.99
N PRO A 88 -4.05 16.99 1.31
CA PRO A 88 -3.28 17.70 0.27
C PRO A 88 -1.90 18.20 0.71
N THR A 89 -1.73 18.57 1.99
CA THR A 89 -0.43 18.99 2.51
C THR A 89 0.58 17.87 2.68
N SER A 90 0.14 16.62 2.71
CA SER A 90 0.99 15.45 2.93
C SER A 90 1.73 15.02 1.67
N TYR A 91 1.17 15.21 0.47
CA TYR A 91 1.77 14.77 -0.80
C TYR A 91 3.22 15.22 -0.99
N LYS A 92 3.56 16.47 -0.54
CA LYS A 92 4.93 17.01 -0.67
C LYS A 92 5.95 16.34 0.26
N ALA A 93 5.48 15.60 1.26
CA ALA A 93 6.32 14.93 2.25
C ALA A 93 6.46 13.44 1.98
N LEU A 94 5.63 12.89 1.09
CA LEU A 94 5.55 11.48 0.77
C LEU A 94 6.26 11.19 -0.55
N ASP A 95 6.90 10.04 -0.59
CA ASP A 95 7.60 9.49 -1.76
C ASP A 95 6.87 8.25 -2.31
N TRP A 96 5.93 7.65 -1.54
CA TRP A 96 5.26 6.40 -1.87
C TRP A 96 3.86 6.35 -1.25
N ILE A 97 2.85 6.10 -2.06
CA ILE A 97 1.44 6.05 -1.63
C ILE A 97 0.82 4.73 -2.09
N ILE A 98 0.36 3.93 -1.14
CA ILE A 98 -0.36 2.70 -1.40
C ILE A 98 -1.86 2.97 -1.24
N GLY A 99 -2.67 2.59 -2.22
CA GLY A 99 -4.13 2.63 -2.13
C GLY A 99 -4.67 1.26 -1.75
N SER A 100 -5.39 1.16 -0.65
CA SER A 100 -5.88 -0.12 -0.12
C SER A 100 -7.36 -0.08 0.25
N PHE A 101 -8.03 -1.23 0.11
CA PHE A 101 -9.33 -1.44 0.72
C PHE A 101 -9.20 -1.89 2.17
N HIS A 102 -9.91 -1.21 3.06
CA HIS A 102 -10.05 -1.60 4.46
C HIS A 102 -11.52 -1.61 4.86
N GLU A 103 -12.02 -2.72 5.39
CA GLU A 103 -13.45 -2.90 5.76
C GLU A 103 -14.00 -1.83 6.72
N PRO A 104 -13.22 -1.28 7.67
CA PRO A 104 -13.69 -0.19 8.53
C PRO A 104 -13.99 1.11 7.76
N VAL A 105 -13.38 1.30 6.59
CA VAL A 105 -13.48 2.53 5.78
C VAL A 105 -14.34 2.33 4.55
N PHE A 106 -14.05 1.30 3.76
CA PHE A 106 -14.84 0.91 2.59
C PHE A 106 -15.56 -0.41 2.87
N ARG A 107 -16.88 -0.38 2.92
CA ARG A 107 -17.65 -1.61 3.14
C ARG A 107 -17.60 -2.49 1.90
N PRO A 108 -17.37 -3.81 2.06
CA PRO A 108 -17.51 -4.75 0.95
C PRO A 108 -18.85 -4.61 0.23
N SER A 109 -18.81 -4.65 -1.09
CA SER A 109 -19.93 -4.41 -1.98
C SER A 109 -19.91 -5.41 -3.15
N THR A 110 -20.26 -4.97 -4.36
CA THR A 110 -20.25 -5.82 -5.55
C THR A 110 -18.88 -5.82 -6.22
N LYS A 111 -18.61 -6.88 -6.98
CA LYS A 111 -17.40 -7.01 -7.82
C LYS A 111 -17.22 -5.80 -8.74
N GLU A 112 -18.32 -5.33 -9.33
CA GLU A 112 -18.30 -4.20 -10.26
C GLU A 112 -17.94 -2.89 -9.55
N GLU A 113 -18.41 -2.69 -8.33
CA GLU A 113 -18.08 -1.49 -7.53
C GLU A 113 -16.63 -1.51 -7.06
N HIS A 114 -16.13 -2.66 -6.60
CA HIS A 114 -14.71 -2.81 -6.22
C HIS A 114 -13.79 -2.58 -7.43
N THR A 115 -14.10 -3.20 -8.58
CA THR A 115 -13.34 -3.01 -9.82
C THR A 115 -13.29 -1.55 -10.21
N ARG A 116 -14.44 -0.88 -10.21
CA ARG A 116 -14.54 0.55 -10.55
C ARG A 116 -13.77 1.42 -9.57
N ALA A 117 -13.87 1.16 -8.26
CA ALA A 117 -13.12 1.92 -7.26
C ALA A 117 -11.60 1.80 -7.48
N LEU A 118 -11.09 0.58 -7.73
CA LEU A 118 -9.67 0.35 -8.01
C LEU A 118 -9.21 1.06 -9.29
N ILE A 119 -9.96 0.95 -10.38
CA ILE A 119 -9.65 1.63 -11.65
C ILE A 119 -9.62 3.14 -11.45
N ASN A 120 -10.65 3.71 -10.81
CA ASN A 120 -10.69 5.15 -10.55
C ASN A 120 -9.55 5.63 -9.64
N THR A 121 -9.16 4.81 -8.63
CA THR A 121 -8.00 5.11 -7.79
C THR A 121 -6.70 5.15 -8.60
N ILE A 122 -6.49 4.18 -9.50
CA ILE A 122 -5.34 4.14 -10.41
C ILE A 122 -5.32 5.38 -11.32
N GLU A 123 -6.44 5.65 -11.99
CA GLU A 123 -6.57 6.75 -12.95
C GLU A 123 -6.48 8.14 -12.32
N SER A 124 -6.71 8.24 -11.00
CA SER A 124 -6.52 9.50 -10.25
C SER A 124 -5.08 10.00 -10.29
N GLY A 125 -4.09 9.10 -10.51
CA GLY A 125 -2.67 9.41 -10.47
C GLY A 125 -2.14 9.75 -9.07
N ASN A 126 -2.88 9.43 -8.02
CA ASN A 126 -2.54 9.75 -6.63
C ASN A 126 -1.95 8.58 -5.85
N VAL A 127 -1.79 7.42 -6.47
CA VAL A 127 -1.20 6.22 -5.85
C VAL A 127 -0.06 5.67 -6.69
N ASP A 128 0.93 5.10 -6.03
CA ASP A 128 2.07 4.42 -6.65
C ASP A 128 1.85 2.90 -6.69
N ALA A 129 1.04 2.38 -5.77
CA ALA A 129 0.73 0.96 -5.67
C ALA A 129 -0.68 0.70 -5.14
N LEU A 130 -1.21 -0.50 -5.42
CA LEU A 130 -2.39 -1.05 -4.76
C LEU A 130 -1.95 -2.12 -3.76
N GLY A 131 -2.44 -2.01 -2.51
CA GLY A 131 -2.09 -2.90 -1.40
C GLY A 131 -3.00 -4.12 -1.28
N HIS A 132 -2.44 -5.25 -0.88
CA HIS A 132 -3.08 -6.51 -0.45
C HIS A 132 -4.43 -6.86 -1.13
N LEU A 133 -4.47 -6.85 -2.46
CA LEU A 133 -5.69 -7.09 -3.26
C LEU A 133 -6.30 -8.50 -3.08
N GLY A 134 -5.66 -9.39 -2.35
CA GLY A 134 -6.14 -10.76 -2.12
C GLY A 134 -7.16 -10.93 -0.98
N ASN A 135 -7.72 -9.84 -0.44
CA ASN A 135 -8.78 -9.95 0.56
C ASN A 135 -10.07 -10.48 -0.09
N PRO A 136 -10.58 -11.67 0.32
CA PRO A 136 -11.73 -12.31 -0.33
C PRO A 136 -13.04 -11.53 -0.17
N ASN A 137 -13.10 -10.56 0.75
CA ASN A 137 -14.27 -9.70 0.93
C ASN A 137 -14.38 -8.61 -0.13
N PHE A 138 -13.32 -8.39 -0.91
CA PHE A 138 -13.25 -7.39 -1.98
C PHE A 138 -12.98 -8.07 -3.34
N ASP A 139 -13.90 -8.93 -3.78
CA ASP A 139 -13.79 -9.52 -5.13
C ASP A 139 -13.85 -8.43 -6.22
N PHE A 140 -13.01 -8.54 -7.24
CA PHE A 140 -12.91 -7.59 -8.34
C PHE A 140 -12.47 -8.28 -9.65
N ASP A 141 -12.59 -7.61 -10.78
CA ASP A 141 -12.06 -8.08 -12.06
C ASP A 141 -10.55 -7.81 -12.11
N PHE A 142 -9.78 -8.85 -11.78
CA PHE A 142 -8.33 -8.76 -11.70
C PHE A 142 -7.71 -8.32 -13.03
N GLN A 143 -8.16 -8.88 -14.18
CA GLN A 143 -7.56 -8.57 -15.48
C GLN A 143 -7.74 -7.08 -15.82
N SER A 144 -8.96 -6.55 -15.65
CA SER A 144 -9.23 -5.13 -15.91
C SER A 144 -8.40 -4.21 -15.02
N VAL A 145 -8.23 -4.55 -13.74
CA VAL A 145 -7.42 -3.77 -12.80
C VAL A 145 -5.93 -3.86 -13.12
N ALA A 146 -5.42 -5.05 -13.46
CA ALA A 146 -4.02 -5.25 -13.82
C ALA A 146 -3.64 -4.50 -15.10
N ASP A 147 -4.49 -4.56 -16.12
CA ASP A 147 -4.29 -3.83 -17.38
C ASP A 147 -4.27 -2.31 -17.14
N CYS A 148 -5.19 -1.81 -16.31
CA CYS A 148 -5.23 -0.40 -15.94
C CYS A 148 -3.99 0.01 -15.14
N ALA A 149 -3.56 -0.80 -14.17
CA ALA A 149 -2.37 -0.54 -13.36
C ALA A 149 -1.10 -0.50 -14.22
N ALA A 150 -0.94 -1.45 -15.14
CA ALA A 150 0.18 -1.47 -16.08
C ALA A 150 0.20 -0.23 -16.99
N ALA A 151 -0.95 0.18 -17.53
CA ALA A 151 -1.06 1.38 -18.38
C ALA A 151 -0.74 2.68 -17.65
N ASN A 152 -0.97 2.75 -16.34
CA ASN A 152 -0.74 3.92 -15.50
C ASN A 152 0.53 3.82 -14.63
N HIS A 153 1.36 2.77 -14.80
CA HIS A 153 2.58 2.54 -14.02
C HIS A 153 2.35 2.42 -12.50
N VAL A 154 1.20 1.91 -12.10
CA VAL A 154 0.87 1.62 -10.69
C VAL A 154 1.25 0.18 -10.37
N ALA A 155 2.02 -0.04 -9.31
CA ALA A 155 2.41 -1.37 -8.87
C ALA A 155 1.23 -2.11 -8.20
N ILE A 156 1.26 -3.45 -8.27
CA ILE A 156 0.35 -4.30 -7.49
C ILE A 156 1.18 -5.06 -6.46
N GLU A 157 0.81 -4.92 -5.20
CA GLU A 157 1.49 -5.61 -4.11
C GLU A 157 1.18 -7.10 -4.11
N ILE A 158 2.24 -7.90 -3.99
CA ILE A 158 2.13 -9.32 -3.64
C ILE A 158 2.40 -9.45 -2.14
N ASN A 159 1.33 -9.48 -1.37
CA ASN A 159 1.40 -9.51 0.09
C ASN A 159 1.46 -10.95 0.62
N ASN A 160 2.24 -11.18 1.68
CA ASN A 160 2.40 -12.51 2.28
C ASN A 160 1.08 -13.08 2.85
N SER A 161 0.16 -12.24 3.32
CA SER A 161 -1.16 -12.68 3.78
C SER A 161 -2.04 -13.14 2.63
N THR A 162 -1.94 -12.51 1.47
CA THR A 162 -2.60 -12.90 0.22
C THR A 162 -2.18 -14.30 -0.22
N LEU A 163 -0.91 -14.66 0.02
CA LEU A 163 -0.35 -15.97 -0.33
C LEU A 163 -0.88 -17.13 0.52
N ARG A 164 -1.72 -16.89 1.52
CA ARG A 164 -2.30 -17.90 2.40
C ARG A 164 -3.77 -18.19 2.16
N GLY A 165 -4.40 -17.53 1.19
CA GLY A 165 -5.82 -17.67 0.85
C GLY A 165 -6.08 -18.29 -0.53
N THR A 166 -7.33 -18.62 -0.83
CA THR A 166 -7.73 -19.22 -2.12
C THR A 166 -7.62 -18.28 -3.34
N ALA A 167 -7.50 -16.98 -3.12
CA ALA A 167 -7.20 -15.98 -4.16
C ALA A 167 -5.73 -16.02 -4.63
N GLU A 168 -4.88 -16.82 -3.97
CA GLU A 168 -3.45 -16.93 -4.24
C GLU A 168 -3.12 -17.27 -5.69
N SER A 169 -3.86 -18.20 -6.31
CA SER A 169 -3.52 -18.70 -7.64
C SER A 169 -3.76 -17.68 -8.74
N GLU A 170 -4.76 -16.84 -8.63
CA GLU A 170 -5.13 -15.87 -9.66
C GLU A 170 -4.21 -14.64 -9.64
N VAL A 171 -3.94 -14.08 -8.45
CA VAL A 171 -3.01 -12.94 -8.28
C VAL A 171 -1.58 -13.34 -8.67
N TRP A 172 -1.12 -14.54 -8.28
CA TRP A 172 0.18 -15.07 -8.70
C TRP A 172 0.26 -15.31 -10.20
N THR A 173 -0.74 -15.95 -10.77
CA THR A 173 -0.76 -16.25 -12.20
C THR A 173 -0.75 -14.97 -13.03
N ALA A 174 -1.51 -13.97 -12.63
CA ALA A 174 -1.56 -12.70 -13.36
C ALA A 174 -0.29 -11.84 -13.14
N ALA A 175 0.27 -11.79 -11.92
CA ALA A 175 1.54 -11.10 -11.66
C ALA A 175 2.70 -11.74 -12.45
N MET A 176 2.76 -13.07 -12.54
CA MET A 176 3.77 -13.76 -13.34
C MET A 176 3.56 -13.54 -14.84
N THR A 177 2.31 -13.52 -15.32
CA THR A 177 2.00 -13.26 -16.73
C THR A 177 2.39 -11.83 -17.16
N SER A 178 2.23 -10.84 -16.27
CA SER A 178 2.66 -9.46 -16.53
C SER A 178 4.17 -9.25 -16.53
N LEU A 179 4.94 -10.14 -15.89
CA LEU A 179 6.40 -10.09 -15.88
C LEU A 179 7.04 -10.78 -17.11
N GLU A 180 6.26 -11.55 -17.87
CA GLU A 180 6.70 -12.26 -19.10
C GLU A 180 6.40 -11.48 -20.39
N GLN A 181 5.73 -10.34 -20.31
CA GLN A 181 5.44 -9.42 -21.42
C GLN A 181 6.36 -8.19 -21.38
#